data_ec1eabfd31a6b913c96f3fa56e15e943
#
_entry.id   ec1eabfd31a6b913c96f3fa56e15e943
#
_cell.length_a   1.000
_cell.length_b   1.000
_cell.length_c   1.000
_cell.angle_alpha   90.00
_cell.angle_beta   90.00
_cell.angle_gamma   90.00
#
_symmetry.space_group_name_H-M   'P 1'
#
loop_
_entity.id
_entity.type
_entity.pdbx_description
1 polymer ?
#
loop_
_entity_poly.entity_id
_entity_poly.type
_entity_poly.pdbx_seq_one_letter_code
_entity_poly.pdbx_strand_id
1 'polypeptide(L)'
;MATTQTKSPTKRFRALLEKDRAGGAATAIVVPFDVQKVFGARARVPVRGTINGFPYRGSIFPTGDGKHYMVVNAKIRAGANLSGGETVSVTMGRDEEPRTIEPSADLARAIKANKQARMTWDALSYTHRKEYAEWIEEAKKPETRARRIAKAVEALEAGKKERYDRA
;
A
#
# COMPACT_ATOMS: atom_id res chain seq x y z
N MET A 1 -9.83 -19.58 -24.32
CA MET A 1 -10.11 -20.37 -23.09
C MET A 1 -10.10 -19.41 -21.92
N ALA A 2 -11.23 -19.20 -21.29
CA ALA A 2 -11.34 -18.30 -20.13
C ALA A 2 -10.67 -18.97 -18.94
N THR A 3 -9.54 -18.44 -18.48
CA THR A 3 -8.92 -18.87 -17.23
C THR A 3 -9.83 -18.47 -16.09
N THR A 4 -10.54 -19.41 -15.51
CA THR A 4 -11.33 -19.21 -14.29
C THR A 4 -10.36 -18.82 -13.18
N GLN A 5 -10.20 -17.51 -12.92
CA GLN A 5 -9.48 -17.03 -11.75
C GLN A 5 -10.26 -17.52 -10.51
N THR A 6 -9.78 -18.56 -9.89
CA THR A 6 -10.28 -19.03 -8.61
C THR A 6 -10.01 -17.94 -7.58
N LYS A 7 -11.04 -17.15 -7.27
CA LYS A 7 -10.93 -16.04 -6.30
C LYS A 7 -10.41 -16.61 -4.97
N SER A 8 -9.30 -16.10 -4.50
CA SER A 8 -8.70 -16.55 -3.23
C SER A 8 -9.69 -16.47 -2.08
N PRO A 9 -9.70 -17.46 -1.16
CA PRO A 9 -10.69 -17.53 -0.10
C PRO A 9 -10.62 -16.32 0.81
N THR A 10 -11.80 -15.79 1.17
CA THR A 10 -11.91 -14.74 2.19
C THR A 10 -12.12 -15.40 3.56
N LYS A 11 -11.24 -15.09 4.51
CA LYS A 11 -11.32 -15.53 5.91
C LYS A 11 -11.99 -14.49 6.78
N ARG A 12 -12.79 -14.95 7.74
CA ARG A 12 -13.39 -14.13 8.81
C ARG A 12 -12.86 -14.62 10.13
N PHE A 13 -12.37 -13.71 10.97
CA PHE A 13 -11.81 -14.06 12.29
C PHE A 13 -11.90 -12.87 13.23
N ARG A 14 -11.65 -13.13 14.51
CA ARG A 14 -11.46 -12.11 15.53
C ARG A 14 -10.01 -12.13 15.99
N ALA A 15 -9.45 -10.98 16.25
CA ALA A 15 -8.07 -10.86 16.72
C ALA A 15 -7.91 -9.65 17.64
N LEU A 16 -6.96 -9.75 18.56
CA LEU A 16 -6.55 -8.62 19.39
C LEU A 16 -5.77 -7.62 18.54
N LEU A 17 -6.12 -6.33 18.65
CA LEU A 17 -5.34 -5.24 18.09
C LEU A 17 -4.21 -4.89 19.07
N GLU A 18 -3.05 -5.52 18.90
CA GLU A 18 -1.91 -5.36 19.78
C GLU A 18 -1.23 -3.99 19.58
N LYS A 19 -0.86 -3.32 20.67
CA LYS A 19 -0.02 -2.12 20.65
C LYS A 19 1.46 -2.52 20.69
N ASP A 20 2.31 -1.70 20.10
CA ASP A 20 3.79 -1.76 20.19
C ASP A 20 4.47 -3.02 19.66
N ARG A 21 3.76 -3.90 18.94
CA ARG A 21 4.36 -5.13 18.43
C ARG A 21 5.47 -4.88 17.39
N ALA A 22 5.46 -3.74 16.72
CA ALA A 22 6.43 -3.40 15.67
C ALA A 22 7.51 -2.39 16.11
N GLY A 23 7.67 -2.17 17.42
CA GLY A 23 8.66 -1.23 17.96
C GLY A 23 8.29 0.22 17.67
N GLY A 24 7.31 0.76 18.39
CA GLY A 24 6.82 2.14 18.26
C GLY A 24 5.30 2.21 18.41
N ALA A 25 4.69 3.36 18.15
CA ALA A 25 3.24 3.58 18.24
C ALA A 25 2.39 2.77 17.21
N ALA A 26 2.95 1.72 16.63
CA ALA A 26 2.27 0.89 15.65
C ALA A 26 1.39 -0.17 16.33
N THR A 27 0.16 -0.29 15.86
CA THR A 27 -0.74 -1.38 16.22
C THR A 27 -0.74 -2.46 15.15
N ALA A 28 -0.86 -3.72 15.57
CA ALA A 28 -0.85 -4.85 14.66
C ALA A 28 -1.86 -5.93 15.06
N ILE A 29 -2.27 -6.72 14.09
CA ILE A 29 -3.09 -7.91 14.25
C ILE A 29 -2.26 -9.11 13.84
N VAL A 30 -2.22 -10.14 14.70
CA VAL A 30 -1.66 -11.46 14.32
C VAL A 30 -2.72 -12.23 13.56
N VAL A 31 -2.33 -12.77 12.41
CA VAL A 31 -3.21 -13.63 11.59
C VAL A 31 -3.32 -15.01 12.26
N PRO A 32 -4.54 -15.46 12.63
CA PRO A 32 -4.71 -16.68 13.45
C PRO A 32 -4.75 -17.98 12.62
N PHE A 33 -4.45 -17.93 11.33
CA PHE A 33 -4.47 -19.08 10.46
C PHE A 33 -3.16 -19.21 9.66
N ASP A 34 -2.91 -20.39 9.13
CA ASP A 34 -1.76 -20.70 8.29
C ASP A 34 -1.91 -20.02 6.91
N VAL A 35 -1.16 -18.94 6.73
CA VAL A 35 -1.19 -18.10 5.51
C VAL A 35 -0.71 -18.88 4.29
N GLN A 36 0.26 -19.79 4.47
CA GLN A 36 0.74 -20.62 3.36
C GLN A 36 -0.35 -21.55 2.85
N LYS A 37 -1.08 -22.20 3.74
CA LYS A 37 -2.18 -23.11 3.36
C LYS A 37 -3.35 -22.36 2.72
N VAL A 38 -3.65 -21.13 3.21
CA VAL A 38 -4.81 -20.36 2.77
C VAL A 38 -4.51 -19.52 1.53
N PHE A 39 -3.36 -18.85 1.48
CA PHE A 39 -3.00 -17.90 0.42
C PHE A 39 -1.85 -18.37 -0.48
N GLY A 40 -1.26 -19.53 -0.21
CA GLY A 40 -0.22 -20.12 -1.05
C GLY A 40 1.15 -19.42 -0.97
N ALA A 41 1.41 -18.61 0.07
CA ALA A 41 2.66 -17.85 0.18
C ALA A 41 3.16 -17.76 1.62
N ARG A 42 4.49 -17.81 1.79
CA ARG A 42 5.19 -17.67 3.08
C ARG A 42 5.73 -16.26 3.32
N ALA A 43 5.99 -15.52 2.25
CA ALA A 43 6.50 -14.15 2.29
C ALA A 43 5.38 -13.13 2.53
N ARG A 44 5.68 -11.87 2.29
CA ARG A 44 4.68 -10.80 2.29
C ARG A 44 3.53 -11.13 1.35
N VAL A 45 2.29 -11.04 1.83
CA VAL A 45 1.08 -11.25 1.02
C VAL A 45 0.25 -9.97 1.00
N PRO A 46 -0.07 -9.43 -0.18
CA PRO A 46 -1.06 -8.38 -0.33
C PRO A 46 -2.44 -8.88 0.09
N VAL A 47 -3.16 -8.11 0.91
CA VAL A 47 -4.49 -8.46 1.42
C VAL A 47 -5.44 -7.27 1.38
N ARG A 48 -6.74 -7.57 1.31
CA ARG A 48 -7.84 -6.62 1.44
C ARG A 48 -9.00 -7.22 2.22
N GLY A 49 -9.81 -6.37 2.81
CA GLY A 49 -10.97 -6.80 3.59
C GLY A 49 -11.54 -5.68 4.43
N THR A 50 -12.06 -6.04 5.59
CA THR A 50 -12.61 -5.06 6.55
C THR A 50 -12.11 -5.33 7.97
N ILE A 51 -11.99 -4.27 8.78
CA ILE A 51 -11.81 -4.34 10.22
C ILE A 51 -12.99 -3.61 10.87
N ASN A 52 -13.80 -4.31 11.66
CA ASN A 52 -15.06 -3.80 12.20
C ASN A 52 -15.95 -3.15 11.12
N GLY A 53 -15.97 -3.71 9.90
CA GLY A 53 -16.71 -3.17 8.76
C GLY A 53 -15.99 -2.08 7.97
N PHE A 54 -14.94 -1.45 8.50
CA PHE A 54 -14.16 -0.44 7.78
C PHE A 54 -13.22 -1.10 6.76
N PRO A 55 -13.25 -0.70 5.48
CA PRO A 55 -12.45 -1.33 4.44
C PRO A 55 -10.97 -1.01 4.57
N TYR A 56 -10.12 -2.00 4.32
CA TYR A 56 -8.68 -1.83 4.24
C TYR A 56 -8.08 -2.54 3.02
N ARG A 57 -6.95 -2.04 2.59
CA ARG A 57 -6.07 -2.66 1.60
C ARG A 57 -4.63 -2.52 2.10
N GLY A 58 -3.95 -3.63 2.31
CA GLY A 58 -2.65 -3.65 2.94
C GLY A 58 -1.82 -4.87 2.57
N SER A 59 -0.92 -5.26 3.46
CA SER A 59 -0.14 -6.49 3.35
C SER A 59 0.02 -7.11 4.72
N ILE A 60 0.17 -8.43 4.75
CA ILE A 60 0.62 -9.18 5.91
C ILE A 60 2.08 -9.58 5.71
N PHE A 61 2.81 -9.63 6.81
CA PHE A 61 4.25 -9.89 6.84
C PHE A 61 4.55 -11.08 7.74
N PRO A 62 5.52 -11.93 7.38
CA PRO A 62 5.93 -13.04 8.22
C PRO A 62 6.58 -12.55 9.50
N THR A 63 6.34 -13.25 10.62
CA THR A 63 6.95 -12.99 11.93
C THR A 63 8.24 -13.79 12.15
N GLY A 64 8.57 -14.73 11.25
CA GLY A 64 9.71 -15.62 11.38
C GLY A 64 9.41 -16.95 12.08
N ASP A 65 8.33 -17.05 12.84
CA ASP A 65 7.85 -18.26 13.54
C ASP A 65 6.72 -19.00 12.80
N GLY A 66 6.56 -18.73 11.51
CA GLY A 66 5.52 -19.32 10.67
C GLY A 66 4.18 -18.58 10.67
N LYS A 67 4.03 -17.55 11.51
CA LYS A 67 2.86 -16.70 11.55
C LYS A 67 3.03 -15.45 10.69
N HIS A 68 1.95 -14.71 10.53
CA HIS A 68 1.95 -13.41 9.86
C HIS A 68 1.25 -12.37 10.73
N TYR A 69 1.61 -11.11 10.52
CA TYR A 69 0.96 -9.97 11.14
C TYR A 69 0.59 -8.90 10.11
N MET A 70 -0.38 -8.08 10.43
CA MET A 70 -0.80 -6.93 9.66
C MET A 70 -0.67 -5.66 10.52
N VAL A 71 0.02 -4.65 10.01
CA VAL A 71 0.05 -3.33 10.65
C VAL A 71 -1.27 -2.61 10.38
N VAL A 72 -1.90 -2.12 11.45
CA VAL A 72 -3.11 -1.29 11.39
C VAL A 72 -2.71 0.17 11.56
N ASN A 73 -2.57 0.87 10.47
CA ASN A 73 -2.12 2.26 10.44
C ASN A 73 -3.16 3.24 11.02
N ALA A 74 -2.74 4.50 11.24
CA ALA A 74 -3.59 5.54 11.83
C ALA A 74 -4.88 5.78 11.03
N LYS A 75 -4.84 5.72 9.69
CA LYS A 75 -6.01 5.89 8.83
C LYS A 75 -7.06 4.80 9.07
N ILE A 76 -6.62 3.53 9.14
CA ILE A 76 -7.51 2.40 9.42
C ILE A 76 -8.06 2.51 10.84
N ARG A 77 -7.22 2.85 11.83
CA ARG A 77 -7.67 3.03 13.21
C ARG A 77 -8.73 4.11 13.34
N ALA A 78 -8.49 5.27 12.76
CA ALA A 78 -9.46 6.37 12.76
C ALA A 78 -10.77 5.99 12.06
N GLY A 79 -10.70 5.36 10.90
CA GLY A 79 -11.88 4.96 10.13
C GLY A 79 -12.70 3.85 10.78
N ALA A 80 -12.05 2.93 11.49
CA ALA A 80 -12.70 1.84 12.22
C ALA A 80 -12.99 2.18 13.71
N ASN A 81 -12.67 3.40 14.14
CA ASN A 81 -12.81 3.90 15.53
C ASN A 81 -12.08 3.01 16.55
N LEU A 82 -10.78 2.76 16.31
CA LEU A 82 -9.94 1.86 17.09
C LEU A 82 -8.85 2.62 17.85
N SER A 83 -8.64 2.24 19.10
CA SER A 83 -7.60 2.80 19.98
C SER A 83 -6.40 1.88 20.18
N GLY A 84 -6.59 0.58 19.98
CA GLY A 84 -5.63 -0.50 20.27
C GLY A 84 -5.86 -1.12 21.64
N GLY A 85 -5.66 -2.42 21.74
CA GLY A 85 -5.96 -3.24 22.90
C GLY A 85 -7.33 -3.92 22.89
N GLU A 86 -8.19 -3.59 21.89
CA GLU A 86 -9.50 -4.22 21.71
C GLU A 86 -9.43 -5.41 20.75
N THR A 87 -10.40 -6.30 20.88
CA THR A 87 -10.63 -7.40 19.92
C THR A 87 -11.48 -6.90 18.76
N VAL A 88 -10.99 -7.06 17.54
CA VAL A 88 -11.62 -6.61 16.31
C VAL A 88 -12.12 -7.78 15.46
N SER A 89 -13.19 -7.56 14.69
CA SER A 89 -13.67 -8.49 13.67
C SER A 89 -13.00 -8.17 12.34
N VAL A 90 -12.37 -9.17 11.74
CA VAL A 90 -11.58 -8.99 10.50
C VAL A 90 -12.13 -9.87 9.40
N THR A 91 -12.32 -9.31 8.21
CA THR A 91 -12.38 -10.07 6.98
C THR A 91 -11.07 -9.89 6.21
N MET A 92 -10.52 -10.96 5.65
CA MET A 92 -9.25 -10.92 4.93
C MET A 92 -9.27 -11.85 3.74
N GLY A 93 -9.01 -11.32 2.57
CA GLY A 93 -8.75 -12.07 1.35
C GLY A 93 -7.44 -11.62 0.71
N ARG A 94 -6.84 -12.49 -0.12
CA ARG A 94 -5.68 -12.10 -0.91
C ARG A 94 -6.07 -11.00 -1.91
N ASP A 95 -5.26 -9.97 -1.99
CA ASP A 95 -5.45 -8.89 -2.95
C ASP A 95 -4.70 -9.24 -4.24
N GLU A 96 -5.43 -9.74 -5.22
CA GLU A 96 -4.90 -10.14 -6.53
C GLU A 96 -4.97 -9.02 -7.56
N GLU A 97 -5.62 -7.90 -7.21
CA GLU A 97 -5.70 -6.76 -8.11
C GLU A 97 -4.35 -6.03 -8.19
N PRO A 98 -3.89 -5.72 -9.40
CA PRO A 98 -2.72 -4.88 -9.58
C PRO A 98 -2.89 -3.56 -8.82
N ARG A 99 -1.87 -3.16 -8.07
CA ARG A 99 -1.85 -1.86 -7.41
C ARG A 99 -1.34 -0.85 -8.42
N THR A 100 -2.22 -0.02 -8.94
CA THR A 100 -1.89 1.09 -9.83
C THR A 100 -1.96 2.42 -9.09
N ILE A 101 -1.12 3.35 -9.47
CA ILE A 101 -1.21 4.75 -9.08
C ILE A 101 -1.49 5.55 -10.35
N GLU A 102 -2.67 6.14 -10.41
CA GLU A 102 -2.98 7.12 -11.43
C GLU A 102 -2.39 8.47 -11.01
N PRO A 103 -1.52 9.07 -11.82
CA PRO A 103 -1.01 10.39 -11.54
C PRO A 103 -2.14 11.43 -11.63
N SER A 104 -2.07 12.47 -10.81
CA SER A 104 -2.99 13.60 -10.92
C SER A 104 -2.96 14.20 -12.34
N ALA A 105 -4.04 14.86 -12.75
CA ALA A 105 -4.19 15.34 -14.14
C ALA A 105 -3.07 16.27 -14.61
N ASP A 106 -2.53 17.10 -13.73
CA ASP A 106 -1.41 18.00 -14.00
C ASP A 106 -0.08 17.24 -14.12
N LEU A 107 0.18 16.26 -13.24
CA LEU A 107 1.34 15.38 -13.35
C LEU A 107 1.26 14.51 -14.60
N ALA A 108 0.09 13.94 -14.89
CA ALA A 108 -0.13 13.12 -16.08
C ALA A 108 0.17 13.89 -17.38
N ARG A 109 -0.28 15.15 -17.48
CA ARG A 109 0.02 16.02 -18.63
C ARG A 109 1.50 16.29 -18.76
N ALA A 110 2.18 16.60 -17.65
CA ALA A 110 3.61 16.88 -17.66
C ALA A 110 4.44 15.65 -18.07
N ILE A 111 4.10 14.47 -17.56
CA ILE A 111 4.74 13.19 -17.94
C ILE A 111 4.49 12.90 -19.42
N LYS A 112 3.26 13.11 -19.91
CA LYS A 112 2.90 12.85 -21.32
C LYS A 112 3.67 13.75 -22.29
N ALA A 113 3.99 14.96 -21.90
CA ALA A 113 4.76 15.92 -22.70
C ALA A 113 6.23 15.53 -22.87
N ASN A 114 6.77 14.65 -22.01
CA ASN A 114 8.17 14.20 -22.06
C ASN A 114 8.23 12.68 -22.26
N LYS A 115 8.69 12.26 -23.42
CA LYS A 115 8.75 10.82 -23.80
C LYS A 115 9.59 10.00 -22.84
N GLN A 116 10.75 10.50 -22.42
CA GLN A 116 11.65 9.77 -21.53
C GLN A 116 11.06 9.68 -20.11
N ALA A 117 10.50 10.76 -19.58
CA ALA A 117 9.81 10.75 -18.30
C ALA A 117 8.63 9.76 -18.29
N ARG A 118 7.87 9.67 -19.39
CA ARG A 118 6.80 8.69 -19.55
C ARG A 118 7.30 7.26 -19.51
N MET A 119 8.35 6.95 -20.26
CA MET A 119 8.94 5.60 -20.27
C MET A 119 9.43 5.19 -18.88
N THR A 120 10.09 6.11 -18.17
CA THR A 120 10.54 5.88 -16.78
C THR A 120 9.35 5.67 -15.84
N TRP A 121 8.32 6.53 -15.91
CA TRP A 121 7.11 6.39 -15.10
C TRP A 121 6.43 5.04 -15.30
N ASP A 122 6.28 4.59 -16.55
CA ASP A 122 5.65 3.32 -16.88
C ASP A 122 6.43 2.11 -16.36
N ALA A 123 7.75 2.24 -16.20
CA ALA A 123 8.64 1.23 -15.63
C ALA A 123 8.73 1.27 -14.09
N LEU A 124 8.22 2.31 -13.42
CA LEU A 124 8.27 2.43 -11.96
C LEU A 124 7.43 1.36 -11.27
N SER A 125 7.93 0.89 -10.11
CA SER A 125 7.13 0.09 -9.19
C SER A 125 5.96 0.89 -8.60
N TYR A 126 4.95 0.19 -8.09
CA TYR A 126 3.85 0.82 -7.36
C TYR A 126 4.34 1.77 -6.25
N THR A 127 5.34 1.36 -5.47
CA THR A 127 5.89 2.15 -4.37
C THR A 127 6.48 3.46 -4.85
N HIS A 128 7.30 3.42 -5.88
CA HIS A 128 7.91 4.64 -6.43
C HIS A 128 6.88 5.58 -7.06
N ARG A 129 5.89 5.05 -7.82
CA ARG A 129 4.78 5.89 -8.33
C ARG A 129 4.01 6.55 -7.20
N LYS A 130 3.73 5.81 -6.13
CA LYS A 130 3.03 6.31 -4.95
C LYS A 130 3.83 7.45 -4.30
N GLU A 131 5.12 7.30 -4.11
CA GLU A 131 5.99 8.32 -3.50
C GLU A 131 5.99 9.63 -4.30
N TYR A 132 6.08 9.55 -5.64
CA TYR A 132 5.98 10.73 -6.49
C TYR A 132 4.60 11.40 -6.38
N ALA A 133 3.52 10.62 -6.48
CA ALA A 133 2.16 11.14 -6.42
C ALA A 133 1.85 11.79 -5.08
N GLU A 134 2.13 11.11 -3.95
CA GLU A 134 1.90 11.65 -2.60
C GLU A 134 2.70 12.93 -2.36
N TRP A 135 3.97 12.97 -2.74
CA TRP A 135 4.78 14.16 -2.60
C TRP A 135 4.21 15.38 -3.34
N ILE A 136 3.63 15.18 -4.52
CA ILE A 136 3.00 16.26 -5.28
C ILE A 136 1.67 16.66 -4.62
N GLU A 137 0.87 15.69 -4.15
CA GLU A 137 -0.41 15.95 -3.48
C GLU A 137 -0.26 16.66 -2.13
N GLU A 138 0.84 16.46 -1.40
CA GLU A 138 1.16 17.16 -0.16
C GLU A 138 1.39 18.69 -0.35
N ALA A 139 1.59 19.14 -1.58
CA ALA A 139 1.82 20.55 -1.86
C ALA A 139 0.52 21.36 -1.67
N LYS A 140 0.49 22.20 -0.64
CA LYS A 140 -0.68 23.04 -0.31
C LYS A 140 -0.80 24.28 -1.19
N LYS A 141 0.33 24.79 -1.72
CA LYS A 141 0.39 26.00 -2.55
C LYS A 141 0.55 25.63 -4.03
N PRO A 142 -0.16 26.26 -4.96
CA PRO A 142 -0.06 25.99 -6.39
C PRO A 142 1.39 26.10 -6.93
N GLU A 143 2.14 27.09 -6.47
CA GLU A 143 3.53 27.30 -6.91
C GLU A 143 4.46 26.15 -6.44
N THR A 144 4.24 25.67 -5.21
CA THR A 144 4.96 24.51 -4.68
C THR A 144 4.62 23.26 -5.46
N ARG A 145 3.34 23.08 -5.82
CA ARG A 145 2.87 21.94 -6.61
C ARG A 145 3.50 21.96 -8.00
N ALA A 146 3.46 23.08 -8.69
CA ALA A 146 4.06 23.25 -10.02
C ALA A 146 5.57 22.95 -9.99
N ARG A 147 6.30 23.48 -8.99
CA ARG A 147 7.72 23.19 -8.82
C ARG A 147 8.02 21.71 -8.54
N ARG A 148 7.17 21.04 -7.75
CA ARG A 148 7.32 19.60 -7.49
C ARG A 148 7.07 18.76 -8.74
N ILE A 149 6.09 19.12 -9.56
CA ILE A 149 5.83 18.47 -10.84
C ILE A 149 7.03 18.63 -11.79
N ALA A 150 7.58 19.84 -11.93
CA ALA A 150 8.76 20.07 -12.77
C ALA A 150 9.94 19.22 -12.32
N LYS A 151 10.24 19.18 -11.02
CA LYS A 151 11.30 18.32 -10.46
C LYS A 151 11.05 16.82 -10.65
N ALA A 152 9.79 16.40 -10.55
CA ALA A 152 9.43 15.01 -10.80
C ALA A 152 9.70 14.61 -12.26
N VAL A 153 9.31 15.47 -13.22
CA VAL A 153 9.58 15.22 -14.65
C VAL A 153 11.06 15.19 -14.94
N GLU A 154 11.85 16.13 -14.40
CA GLU A 154 13.30 16.15 -14.53
C GLU A 154 13.97 14.86 -14.00
N ALA A 155 13.56 14.41 -12.81
CA ALA A 155 14.06 13.16 -12.22
C ALA A 155 13.68 11.93 -13.07
N LEU A 156 12.45 11.87 -13.56
CA LEU A 156 11.98 10.80 -14.42
C LEU A 156 12.68 10.81 -15.79
N GLU A 157 12.94 11.98 -16.36
CA GLU A 157 13.72 12.12 -17.60
C GLU A 157 15.15 11.61 -17.42
N ALA A 158 15.75 11.86 -16.25
CA ALA A 158 17.07 11.31 -15.89
C ALA A 158 17.05 9.82 -15.53
N GLY A 159 15.91 9.12 -15.63
CA GLY A 159 15.76 7.70 -15.32
C GLY A 159 15.74 7.37 -13.82
N LYS A 160 15.59 8.36 -12.94
CA LYS A 160 15.59 8.16 -11.50
C LYS A 160 14.30 7.50 -11.03
N LYS A 161 14.45 6.39 -10.29
CA LYS A 161 13.30 5.69 -9.70
C LYS A 161 12.78 6.37 -8.44
N GLU A 162 13.65 7.03 -7.70
CA GLU A 162 13.34 7.75 -6.47
C GLU A 162 13.29 9.26 -6.73
N ARG A 163 12.40 9.97 -6.05
CA ARG A 163 12.23 11.43 -6.20
C ARG A 163 13.40 12.26 -5.68
N TYR A 164 14.31 11.64 -4.90
CA TYR A 164 15.53 12.24 -4.39
C TYR A 164 16.65 11.20 -4.40
N ASP A 165 17.86 11.68 -4.60
CA ASP A 165 19.02 10.84 -4.39
C ASP A 165 19.15 10.62 -2.87
N ARG A 166 19.18 9.37 -2.44
CA ARG A 166 19.71 9.03 -1.12
C ARG A 166 21.22 9.28 -1.19
N ALA A 167 21.65 10.40 -0.61
CA ALA A 167 23.06 10.63 -0.38
C ALA A 167 23.62 9.61 0.61
#